data_793bcb04a74b9a44e612813559c08f78
#
_entry.id   793bcb04a74b9a44e612813559c08f78
#
_cell.length_a   1.000
_cell.length_b   1.000
_cell.length_c   1.000
_cell.angle_alpha   90.00
_cell.angle_beta   90.00
_cell.angle_gamma   90.00
#
_symmetry.space_group_name_H-M   'P 1'
#
loop_
_entity.id
_entity.type
_entity.pdbx_description
1 polymer ?
#
loop_
_entity_poly.entity_id
_entity_poly.type
_entity_poly.pdbx_seq_one_letter_code
_entity_poly.pdbx_strand_id
1 'polypeptide(L)'
;MKLIRGTNLGNWLVLEKWMKPDLFESTHTEDETWLSRKLPTDEFAALIKKHRDTYVTEEDFRFISENRLNTVRLPVPYFTFGDRPPFVGCVEWIDKAFDWAEKYGLQILLDLHTVPYSQNGYDNGGLTGVCHWYKHPDEVEFALTVLERLAQRYGKRPGLFGIEVLNEPISWIVYMTAPSTGKAVDKEEAKGSGYVPLPFLRDFYTRAYARIRKHMGEDKTVVFHDGFRCTAWNKFFREAKFTNVALDTHPYIFAMENFVPIPRPWVYKLYLSGVMNQIRSAQKDIPVIAGEWCICNKYADKVYADKELCAARYREIAKIELDAWRETAGWFYWNYQLLRDREAPTDETWKQSWDLSRCLKNGWLDPKDF
;
A
#
# COMPACT_ATOMS: atom_id res chain seq x y z
N MET A 1 -1.59 4.23 -21.41
CA MET A 1 -1.92 3.27 -20.30
C MET A 1 -3.43 3.21 -20.18
N LYS A 2 -4.04 2.00 -20.02
CA LYS A 2 -5.48 1.90 -19.70
C LYS A 2 -5.66 2.40 -18.26
N LEU A 3 -6.73 3.14 -17.98
CA LEU A 3 -7.01 3.65 -16.64
C LEU A 3 -7.06 2.49 -15.62
N ILE A 4 -6.23 2.57 -14.60
CA ILE A 4 -6.20 1.60 -13.51
C ILE A 4 -7.34 1.92 -12.54
N ARG A 5 -8.10 0.90 -12.19
CA ARG A 5 -9.12 0.92 -11.16
C ARG A 5 -8.84 -0.28 -10.27
N GLY A 6 -8.27 -0.04 -9.12
CA GLY A 6 -7.70 -1.12 -8.34
C GLY A 6 -8.08 -1.09 -6.87
N THR A 7 -7.63 -2.12 -6.18
CA THR A 7 -7.64 -2.21 -4.73
C THR A 7 -6.36 -2.85 -4.23
N ASN A 8 -5.99 -2.55 -3.00
CA ASN A 8 -4.88 -3.17 -2.32
C ASN A 8 -5.32 -4.47 -1.64
N LEU A 9 -4.46 -5.49 -1.67
CA LEU A 9 -4.60 -6.71 -0.88
C LEU A 9 -3.69 -6.65 0.37
N GLY A 10 -3.77 -5.54 1.10
CA GLY A 10 -3.03 -5.32 2.34
C GLY A 10 -3.42 -6.29 3.43
N ASN A 11 -2.54 -6.48 4.40
CA ASN A 11 -2.66 -7.41 5.51
C ASN A 11 -2.69 -8.91 5.12
N TRP A 12 -2.54 -9.24 3.85
CA TRP A 12 -2.47 -10.64 3.42
C TRP A 12 -1.07 -11.23 3.58
N LEU A 13 -0.07 -10.60 2.94
CA LEU A 13 1.33 -11.07 2.93
C LEU A 13 2.25 -10.21 3.79
N VAL A 14 1.85 -8.98 4.09
CA VAL A 14 2.46 -8.05 5.05
C VAL A 14 1.41 -7.73 6.11
N LEU A 15 1.70 -8.02 7.37
CA LEU A 15 0.71 -7.89 8.44
C LEU A 15 0.66 -6.47 8.99
N GLU A 16 -0.57 -6.01 9.23
CA GLU A 16 -0.87 -4.76 9.93
C GLU A 16 -1.87 -5.04 11.06
N LYS A 17 -1.46 -4.85 12.30
CA LYS A 17 -2.24 -5.18 13.49
C LYS A 17 -3.64 -4.57 13.50
N TRP A 18 -3.76 -3.31 13.09
CA TRP A 18 -5.05 -2.60 13.09
C TRP A 18 -6.09 -3.22 12.14
N MET A 19 -5.64 -3.95 11.12
CA MET A 19 -6.51 -4.62 10.15
C MET A 19 -6.99 -5.99 10.63
N LYS A 20 -6.18 -6.70 11.45
CA LYS A 20 -6.51 -8.01 12.00
C LYS A 20 -5.83 -8.20 13.37
N PRO A 21 -6.35 -7.55 14.42
CA PRO A 21 -5.72 -7.51 15.74
C PRO A 21 -5.64 -8.88 16.43
N ASP A 22 -6.56 -9.80 16.15
CA ASP A 22 -6.58 -11.15 16.73
C ASP A 22 -5.30 -11.96 16.46
N LEU A 23 -4.58 -11.69 15.37
CA LEU A 23 -3.28 -12.30 15.12
C LEU A 23 -2.22 -11.96 16.18
N PHE A 24 -2.39 -10.84 16.87
CA PHE A 24 -1.42 -10.26 17.80
C PHE A 24 -1.86 -10.36 19.27
N GLU A 25 -3.09 -10.83 19.54
CA GLU A 25 -3.68 -10.83 20.90
C GLU A 25 -2.86 -11.65 21.88
N SER A 26 -2.41 -12.84 21.52
CA SER A 26 -1.67 -13.73 22.41
C SER A 26 -0.28 -13.21 22.80
N THR A 27 0.30 -12.36 21.97
CA THR A 27 1.67 -11.85 22.14
C THR A 27 1.72 -10.39 22.55
N HIS A 28 0.64 -9.64 22.33
CA HIS A 28 0.57 -8.19 22.51
C HIS A 28 1.64 -7.42 21.72
N THR A 29 2.06 -7.96 20.58
CA THR A 29 3.05 -7.33 19.68
C THR A 29 2.39 -6.34 18.71
N GLU A 30 3.21 -5.47 18.09
CA GLU A 30 2.70 -4.39 17.24
C GLU A 30 2.88 -4.68 15.73
N ASP A 31 3.80 -5.59 15.36
CA ASP A 31 4.15 -5.92 13.98
C ASP A 31 4.61 -7.36 13.81
N GLU A 32 4.79 -7.78 12.56
CA GLU A 32 5.18 -9.16 12.22
C GLU A 32 6.59 -9.50 12.71
N THR A 33 7.51 -8.54 12.79
CA THR A 33 8.86 -8.76 13.30
C THR A 33 8.82 -9.15 14.78
N TRP A 34 8.10 -8.39 15.61
CA TRP A 34 7.94 -8.71 17.02
C TRP A 34 7.11 -9.96 17.24
N LEU A 35 6.10 -10.23 16.40
CA LEU A 35 5.32 -11.46 16.44
C LEU A 35 6.24 -12.69 16.20
N SER A 36 7.10 -12.62 15.19
CA SER A 36 8.07 -13.69 14.88
C SER A 36 9.14 -13.91 15.96
N ARG A 37 9.48 -12.87 16.72
CA ARG A 37 10.43 -12.94 17.85
C ARG A 37 9.81 -13.51 19.13
N LYS A 38 8.49 -13.37 19.28
CA LYS A 38 7.76 -13.78 20.49
C LYS A 38 7.24 -15.19 20.46
N LEU A 39 6.80 -15.68 19.30
CA LEU A 39 6.28 -17.01 19.15
C LEU A 39 7.42 -18.03 18.86
N PRO A 40 7.29 -19.27 19.32
CA PRO A 40 8.08 -20.39 18.80
C PRO A 40 7.98 -20.44 17.27
N THR A 41 9.06 -20.79 16.59
CA THR A 41 9.15 -20.73 15.12
C THR A 41 8.08 -21.55 14.40
N ASP A 42 7.75 -22.73 14.91
CA ASP A 42 6.70 -23.59 14.37
C ASP A 42 5.30 -23.03 14.59
N GLU A 43 5.01 -22.46 15.75
CA GLU A 43 3.74 -21.78 16.04
C GLU A 43 3.57 -20.55 15.16
N PHE A 44 4.61 -19.72 15.02
CA PHE A 44 4.60 -18.57 14.11
C PHE A 44 4.33 -19.02 12.68
N ALA A 45 5.04 -20.02 12.19
CA ALA A 45 4.87 -20.52 10.82
C ALA A 45 3.45 -21.06 10.58
N ALA A 46 2.88 -21.79 11.55
CA ALA A 46 1.52 -22.30 11.47
C ALA A 46 0.47 -21.17 11.45
N LEU A 47 0.66 -20.15 12.30
CA LEU A 47 -0.21 -18.97 12.36
C LEU A 47 -0.21 -18.21 11.04
N ILE A 48 0.98 -17.91 10.50
CA ILE A 48 1.13 -17.19 9.23
C ILE A 48 0.53 -17.99 8.07
N LYS A 49 0.80 -19.29 8.01
CA LYS A 49 0.22 -20.13 6.97
C LYS A 49 -1.30 -20.14 7.01
N LYS A 50 -1.88 -20.34 8.20
CA LYS A 50 -3.35 -20.32 8.38
C LYS A 50 -3.92 -18.98 7.95
N HIS A 51 -3.30 -17.86 8.36
CA HIS A 51 -3.74 -16.53 7.96
C HIS A 51 -3.73 -16.38 6.44
N ARG A 52 -2.61 -16.66 5.78
CA ARG A 52 -2.45 -16.50 4.33
C ARG A 52 -3.36 -17.43 3.52
N ASP A 53 -3.63 -18.63 4.01
CA ASP A 53 -4.53 -19.59 3.33
C ASP A 53 -6.02 -19.16 3.40
N THR A 54 -6.38 -18.29 4.34
CA THR A 54 -7.78 -17.97 4.60
C THR A 54 -8.14 -16.49 4.44
N TYR A 55 -7.16 -15.57 4.46
CA TYR A 55 -7.44 -14.14 4.44
C TYR A 55 -7.88 -13.63 3.07
N VAL A 56 -7.20 -14.05 1.99
CA VAL A 56 -7.59 -13.80 0.61
C VAL A 56 -7.74 -15.13 -0.11
N THR A 57 -8.78 -15.27 -0.91
CA THR A 57 -9.13 -16.48 -1.65
C THR A 57 -9.44 -16.16 -3.12
N GLU A 58 -9.62 -17.19 -3.93
CA GLU A 58 -10.03 -17.07 -5.33
C GLU A 58 -11.34 -16.30 -5.50
N GLU A 59 -12.28 -16.50 -4.56
CA GLU A 59 -13.58 -15.83 -4.54
C GLU A 59 -13.43 -14.30 -4.43
N ASP A 60 -12.41 -13.83 -3.72
CA ASP A 60 -12.12 -12.41 -3.58
C ASP A 60 -11.68 -11.81 -4.92
N PHE A 61 -10.86 -12.54 -5.70
CA PHE A 61 -10.46 -12.10 -7.05
C PHE A 61 -11.65 -12.06 -8.00
N ARG A 62 -12.56 -13.06 -7.94
CA ARG A 62 -13.81 -13.04 -8.68
C ARG A 62 -14.64 -11.80 -8.32
N PHE A 63 -14.86 -11.54 -7.03
CA PHE A 63 -15.61 -10.38 -6.56
C PHE A 63 -15.00 -9.05 -7.03
N ILE A 64 -13.68 -8.90 -6.97
CA ILE A 64 -12.96 -7.70 -7.44
C ILE A 64 -13.24 -7.48 -8.94
N SER A 65 -13.13 -8.51 -9.76
CA SER A 65 -13.41 -8.44 -11.20
C SER A 65 -14.87 -8.09 -11.51
N GLU A 66 -15.82 -8.74 -10.83
CA GLU A 66 -17.25 -8.48 -11.00
C GLU A 66 -17.66 -7.05 -10.63
N ASN A 67 -16.91 -6.41 -9.73
CA ASN A 67 -17.09 -5.01 -9.34
C ASN A 67 -16.28 -4.00 -10.20
N ARG A 68 -15.95 -4.36 -11.45
CA ARG A 68 -15.32 -3.49 -12.46
C ARG A 68 -13.93 -2.99 -12.12
N LEU A 69 -13.28 -3.54 -11.11
CA LEU A 69 -11.86 -3.32 -10.88
C LEU A 69 -11.05 -4.13 -11.90
N ASN A 70 -9.87 -3.67 -12.23
CA ASN A 70 -9.04 -4.30 -13.27
C ASN A 70 -7.62 -4.64 -12.81
N THR A 71 -7.22 -4.16 -11.65
CA THR A 71 -5.87 -4.36 -11.12
C THR A 71 -5.91 -4.51 -9.60
N VAL A 72 -5.07 -5.38 -9.05
CA VAL A 72 -4.82 -5.46 -7.61
C VAL A 72 -3.39 -5.04 -7.31
N ARG A 73 -3.17 -4.22 -6.29
CA ARG A 73 -1.84 -3.95 -5.73
C ARG A 73 -1.61 -4.96 -4.61
N LEU A 74 -0.52 -5.70 -4.73
CA LEU A 74 -0.19 -6.80 -3.82
C LEU A 74 1.07 -6.45 -3.02
N PRO A 75 0.91 -5.96 -1.78
CA PRO A 75 2.02 -5.78 -0.85
C PRO A 75 2.74 -7.09 -0.57
N VAL A 76 4.07 -7.11 -0.77
CA VAL A 76 4.94 -8.26 -0.48
C VAL A 76 6.09 -7.85 0.42
N PRO A 77 6.50 -8.70 1.37
CA PRO A 77 7.59 -8.37 2.28
C PRO A 77 8.96 -8.68 1.67
N TYR A 78 10.03 -8.10 2.23
CA TYR A 78 11.41 -8.38 1.83
C TYR A 78 11.80 -9.85 1.97
N PHE A 79 11.16 -10.59 2.86
CA PHE A 79 11.39 -12.02 3.08
C PHE A 79 10.52 -12.94 2.20
N THR A 80 9.98 -12.42 1.09
CA THR A 80 9.11 -13.13 0.13
C THR A 80 9.61 -14.52 -0.22
N PHE A 81 10.92 -14.71 -0.36
CA PHE A 81 11.52 -15.97 -0.80
C PHE A 81 11.90 -16.92 0.34
N GLY A 82 11.61 -16.60 1.61
CA GLY A 82 11.86 -17.46 2.76
C GLY A 82 13.34 -17.55 3.19
N ASP A 83 14.18 -16.65 2.73
CA ASP A 83 15.62 -16.60 3.02
C ASP A 83 15.99 -15.73 4.22
N ARG A 84 15.01 -15.33 5.01
CA ARG A 84 15.16 -14.54 6.26
C ARG A 84 14.41 -15.20 7.42
N PRO A 85 14.87 -16.37 7.94
CA PRO A 85 14.21 -16.97 9.10
C PRO A 85 14.26 -16.03 10.32
N PRO A 86 13.24 -16.01 11.19
CA PRO A 86 12.12 -16.95 11.26
C PRO A 86 10.94 -16.63 10.34
N PHE A 87 11.02 -15.61 9.51
CA PHE A 87 9.93 -15.23 8.62
C PHE A 87 9.60 -16.32 7.60
N VAL A 88 8.31 -16.45 7.30
CA VAL A 88 7.78 -17.39 6.33
C VAL A 88 7.73 -16.76 4.94
N GLY A 89 8.37 -17.36 3.95
CA GLY A 89 8.25 -16.93 2.56
C GLY A 89 6.80 -16.96 2.06
N CYS A 90 6.49 -16.21 1.01
CA CYS A 90 5.12 -16.08 0.52
C CYS A 90 4.94 -16.34 -0.99
N VAL A 91 5.95 -16.87 -1.66
CA VAL A 91 5.92 -17.15 -3.12
C VAL A 91 4.71 -17.99 -3.53
N GLU A 92 4.31 -18.98 -2.73
CA GLU A 92 3.15 -19.83 -3.01
C GLU A 92 1.86 -19.03 -3.15
N TRP A 93 1.63 -18.05 -2.29
CA TRP A 93 0.43 -17.22 -2.32
C TRP A 93 0.48 -16.17 -3.43
N ILE A 94 1.66 -15.67 -3.76
CA ILE A 94 1.85 -14.80 -4.93
C ILE A 94 1.55 -15.57 -6.22
N ASP A 95 2.02 -16.82 -6.34
CA ASP A 95 1.72 -17.67 -7.50
C ASP A 95 0.20 -17.89 -7.65
N LYS A 96 -0.50 -18.23 -6.55
CA LYS A 96 -1.97 -18.34 -6.53
C LYS A 96 -2.65 -17.03 -6.93
N ALA A 97 -2.17 -15.88 -6.43
CA ALA A 97 -2.70 -14.57 -6.80
C ALA A 97 -2.62 -14.32 -8.31
N PHE A 98 -1.49 -14.66 -8.95
CA PHE A 98 -1.35 -14.56 -10.40
C PHE A 98 -2.30 -15.49 -11.15
N ASP A 99 -2.44 -16.74 -10.72
CA ASP A 99 -3.33 -17.70 -11.35
C ASP A 99 -4.79 -17.23 -11.27
N TRP A 100 -5.22 -16.71 -10.12
CA TRP A 100 -6.57 -16.14 -9.95
C TRP A 100 -6.75 -14.83 -10.72
N ALA A 101 -5.76 -13.92 -10.71
CA ALA A 101 -5.83 -12.68 -11.47
C ALA A 101 -5.97 -12.95 -12.98
N GLU A 102 -5.15 -13.84 -13.53
CA GLU A 102 -5.20 -14.21 -14.95
C GLU A 102 -6.53 -14.88 -15.32
N LYS A 103 -7.06 -15.74 -14.43
CA LYS A 103 -8.36 -16.39 -14.61
C LYS A 103 -9.52 -15.39 -14.70
N TYR A 104 -9.49 -14.32 -13.90
CA TYR A 104 -10.56 -13.31 -13.86
C TYR A 104 -10.24 -12.03 -14.64
N GLY A 105 -9.17 -12.01 -15.44
CA GLY A 105 -8.81 -10.89 -16.29
C GLY A 105 -8.31 -9.66 -15.53
N LEU A 106 -7.80 -9.86 -14.31
CA LEU A 106 -7.15 -8.83 -13.48
C LEU A 106 -5.65 -8.78 -13.76
N GLN A 107 -5.04 -7.63 -13.44
CA GLN A 107 -3.59 -7.48 -13.40
C GLN A 107 -3.09 -7.30 -11.96
N ILE A 108 -1.81 -7.56 -11.72
CA ILE A 108 -1.17 -7.41 -10.42
C ILE A 108 -0.05 -6.37 -10.52
N LEU A 109 -0.08 -5.38 -9.62
CA LEU A 109 1.06 -4.55 -9.26
C LEU A 109 1.70 -5.19 -8.02
N LEU A 110 2.89 -5.79 -8.17
CA LEU A 110 3.68 -6.28 -7.03
C LEU A 110 4.36 -5.10 -6.35
N ASP A 111 4.14 -4.93 -5.07
CA ASP A 111 4.70 -3.83 -4.30
C ASP A 111 5.65 -4.37 -3.21
N LEU A 112 6.95 -4.03 -3.30
CA LEU A 112 7.87 -4.29 -2.18
C LEU A 112 7.49 -3.38 -1.01
N HIS A 113 6.71 -3.92 -0.07
CA HIS A 113 6.06 -3.13 0.97
C HIS A 113 6.93 -2.88 2.19
N THR A 114 7.88 -3.78 2.46
CA THR A 114 8.79 -3.67 3.61
C THR A 114 10.23 -3.95 3.22
N VAL A 115 11.15 -3.39 4.00
CA VAL A 115 12.59 -3.70 3.92
C VAL A 115 13.16 -3.91 5.34
N PRO A 116 14.30 -4.62 5.50
CA PRO A 116 14.92 -4.79 6.82
C PRO A 116 15.17 -3.43 7.50
N TYR A 117 14.92 -3.32 8.80
CA TYR A 117 15.02 -2.06 9.56
C TYR A 117 14.07 -0.94 9.09
N SER A 118 13.07 -1.28 8.31
CA SER A 118 11.98 -0.43 7.83
C SER A 118 12.41 0.87 7.12
N GLN A 119 11.61 1.31 6.18
CA GLN A 119 11.77 2.55 5.42
C GLN A 119 10.93 3.71 5.97
N ASN A 120 10.05 3.44 6.95
CA ASN A 120 9.16 4.46 7.51
C ASN A 120 8.92 4.34 9.03
N GLY A 121 9.14 3.16 9.63
CA GLY A 121 8.94 2.91 11.06
C GLY A 121 7.47 2.80 11.47
N TYR A 122 6.54 2.68 10.54
CA TYR A 122 5.16 2.31 10.80
C TYR A 122 5.00 0.79 10.84
N ASP A 123 3.85 0.28 11.29
CA ASP A 123 3.53 -1.14 11.28
C ASP A 123 3.54 -1.74 9.87
N ASN A 124 3.06 -1.00 8.87
CA ASN A 124 3.15 -1.38 7.46
C ASN A 124 4.60 -1.51 6.93
N GLY A 125 5.59 -0.92 7.59
CA GLY A 125 7.01 -1.12 7.31
C GLY A 125 7.61 -2.38 7.93
N GLY A 126 6.81 -3.17 8.67
CA GLY A 126 7.17 -4.46 9.24
C GLY A 126 7.98 -4.41 10.55
N LEU A 127 8.45 -3.24 10.98
CA LEU A 127 9.14 -3.04 12.27
C LEU A 127 8.82 -1.64 12.82
N THR A 128 7.88 -1.61 13.77
CA THR A 128 7.35 -0.38 14.34
C THR A 128 8.41 0.39 15.12
N GLY A 129 8.53 1.68 14.84
CA GLY A 129 9.42 2.59 15.55
C GLY A 129 10.87 2.61 15.07
N VAL A 130 11.25 1.72 14.17
CA VAL A 130 12.60 1.65 13.58
C VAL A 130 12.55 2.13 12.13
N CYS A 131 13.44 3.06 11.76
CA CYS A 131 13.53 3.58 10.39
C CYS A 131 14.98 3.96 10.06
N HIS A 132 15.81 2.98 9.75
CA HIS A 132 17.20 3.23 9.38
C HIS A 132 17.77 2.24 8.33
N TRP A 133 16.89 1.52 7.59
CA TRP A 133 17.27 0.65 6.50
C TRP A 133 18.34 1.27 5.58
N TYR A 134 18.14 2.51 5.18
CA TYR A 134 19.05 3.22 4.25
C TYR A 134 20.49 3.38 4.75
N LYS A 135 20.74 3.10 6.04
CA LYS A 135 22.07 3.14 6.66
C LYS A 135 22.81 1.80 6.60
N HIS A 136 22.15 0.75 6.11
CA HIS A 136 22.69 -0.61 6.04
C HIS A 136 22.91 -1.03 4.58
N PRO A 137 24.11 -0.80 3.99
CA PRO A 137 24.36 -1.09 2.57
C PRO A 137 24.04 -2.51 2.15
N ASP A 138 24.34 -3.50 3.01
CA ASP A 138 24.06 -4.92 2.73
C ASP A 138 22.55 -5.21 2.65
N GLU A 139 21.74 -4.54 3.48
CA GLU A 139 20.29 -4.68 3.47
C GLU A 139 19.64 -3.90 2.31
N VAL A 140 20.25 -2.81 1.89
CA VAL A 140 19.88 -2.12 0.65
C VAL A 140 20.14 -3.01 -0.56
N GLU A 141 21.29 -3.68 -0.60
CA GLU A 141 21.64 -4.63 -1.65
C GLU A 141 20.72 -5.86 -1.65
N PHE A 142 20.36 -6.33 -0.46
CA PHE A 142 19.38 -7.41 -0.31
C PHE A 142 18.00 -7.01 -0.87
N ALA A 143 17.49 -5.82 -0.55
CA ALA A 143 16.23 -5.33 -1.10
C ALA A 143 16.24 -5.26 -2.64
N LEU A 144 17.35 -4.79 -3.24
CA LEU A 144 17.55 -4.82 -4.69
C LEU A 144 17.55 -6.25 -5.26
N THR A 145 18.12 -7.20 -4.52
CA THR A 145 18.11 -8.62 -4.92
C THR A 145 16.70 -9.21 -4.86
N VAL A 146 15.89 -8.84 -3.87
CA VAL A 146 14.48 -9.25 -3.80
C VAL A 146 13.71 -8.72 -5.02
N LEU A 147 13.87 -7.45 -5.38
CA LEU A 147 13.24 -6.86 -6.57
C LEU A 147 13.67 -7.54 -7.87
N GLU A 148 14.97 -7.86 -8.03
CA GLU A 148 15.48 -8.60 -9.18
C GLU A 148 14.87 -9.99 -9.27
N ARG A 149 14.76 -10.72 -8.15
CA ARG A 149 14.13 -12.04 -8.08
C ARG A 149 12.63 -12.01 -8.37
N LEU A 150 11.92 -10.98 -7.89
CA LEU A 150 10.50 -10.77 -8.25
C LEU A 150 10.35 -10.56 -9.76
N ALA A 151 11.18 -9.70 -10.35
CA ALA A 151 11.17 -9.48 -11.79
C ALA A 151 11.56 -10.74 -12.58
N GLN A 152 12.54 -11.53 -12.11
CA GLN A 152 12.94 -12.80 -12.72
C GLN A 152 11.81 -13.81 -12.72
N ARG A 153 11.05 -13.92 -11.61
CA ARG A 153 9.97 -14.88 -11.48
C ARG A 153 8.70 -14.46 -12.21
N TYR A 154 8.30 -13.20 -12.06
CA TYR A 154 6.99 -12.72 -12.49
C TYR A 154 7.02 -11.79 -13.71
N GLY A 155 8.19 -11.33 -14.13
CA GLY A 155 8.34 -10.34 -15.20
C GLY A 155 7.72 -10.73 -16.54
N LYS A 156 7.52 -12.03 -16.79
CA LYS A 156 6.91 -12.58 -18.02
C LYS A 156 5.46 -13.02 -17.81
N ARG A 157 4.88 -12.93 -16.61
CA ARG A 157 3.49 -13.34 -16.37
C ARG A 157 2.54 -12.37 -17.12
N PRO A 158 1.55 -12.89 -17.85
CA PRO A 158 0.55 -12.05 -18.55
C PRO A 158 -0.21 -11.14 -17.57
N GLY A 159 -0.51 -11.65 -16.37
CA GLY A 159 -1.21 -10.93 -15.31
C GLY A 159 -0.37 -9.86 -14.62
N LEU A 160 0.93 -9.72 -14.88
CA LEU A 160 1.72 -8.67 -14.27
C LEU A 160 1.41 -7.31 -14.92
N PHE A 161 0.96 -6.35 -14.15
CA PHE A 161 0.94 -4.93 -14.52
C PHE A 161 2.33 -4.32 -14.38
N GLY A 162 2.98 -4.54 -13.24
CA GLY A 162 4.28 -3.97 -12.94
C GLY A 162 4.82 -4.32 -11.56
N ILE A 163 5.97 -3.74 -11.24
CA ILE A 163 6.61 -3.86 -9.92
C ILE A 163 6.79 -2.47 -9.34
N GLU A 164 6.30 -2.26 -8.14
CA GLU A 164 6.58 -1.09 -7.31
C GLU A 164 7.80 -1.33 -6.45
N VAL A 165 8.73 -0.37 -6.52
CA VAL A 165 10.10 -0.54 -6.01
C VAL A 165 10.17 -0.53 -4.50
N LEU A 166 9.37 0.35 -3.85
CA LEU A 166 9.32 0.43 -2.39
C LEU A 166 8.12 1.25 -1.93
N ASN A 167 7.30 0.68 -1.05
CA ASN A 167 6.20 1.39 -0.39
C ASN A 167 6.72 2.45 0.59
N GLU A 168 6.17 3.65 0.55
CA GLU A 168 6.23 4.73 1.55
C GLU A 168 7.61 4.99 2.20
N PRO A 169 8.70 5.22 1.46
CA PRO A 169 9.94 5.67 2.06
C PRO A 169 9.77 7.09 2.64
N ILE A 170 9.79 7.19 3.97
CA ILE A 170 9.35 8.39 4.69
C ILE A 170 10.19 9.63 4.41
N SER A 171 9.54 10.76 4.12
CA SER A 171 10.21 12.06 3.96
C SER A 171 10.53 12.73 5.30
N TRP A 172 11.43 13.73 5.27
CA TRP A 172 11.73 14.55 6.45
C TRP A 172 10.48 15.21 7.03
N ILE A 173 9.60 15.74 6.19
CA ILE A 173 8.38 16.42 6.64
C ILE A 173 7.47 15.44 7.39
N VAL A 174 7.20 14.26 6.81
CA VAL A 174 6.33 13.26 7.45
C VAL A 174 6.98 12.71 8.72
N TYR A 175 8.30 12.44 8.70
CA TYR A 175 9.03 11.99 9.88
C TYR A 175 8.94 12.99 11.05
N MET A 176 8.98 14.29 10.77
CA MET A 176 8.89 15.35 11.80
C MET A 176 7.45 15.62 12.28
N THR A 177 6.45 15.43 11.41
CA THR A 177 5.04 15.73 11.75
C THR A 177 4.26 14.53 12.27
N ALA A 178 4.67 13.32 11.91
CA ALA A 178 4.06 12.07 12.34
C ALA A 178 5.15 11.03 12.73
N PRO A 179 5.96 11.30 13.77
CA PRO A 179 7.09 10.45 14.10
C PRO A 179 6.65 9.06 14.54
N SER A 180 7.21 8.03 13.92
CA SER A 180 6.96 6.62 14.25
C SER A 180 7.83 6.12 15.40
N THR A 181 9.03 6.71 15.58
CA THR A 181 10.07 6.22 16.51
C THR A 181 9.65 6.19 17.98
N GLY A 182 8.68 7.01 18.39
CA GLY A 182 8.11 6.97 19.74
C GLY A 182 7.38 5.65 20.09
N LYS A 183 7.03 4.85 19.08
CA LYS A 183 6.34 3.57 19.22
C LYS A 183 7.28 2.36 19.28
N ALA A 184 8.60 2.55 19.19
CA ALA A 184 9.56 1.47 19.20
C ALA A 184 9.46 0.63 20.49
N VAL A 185 9.36 -0.69 20.32
CA VAL A 185 9.40 -1.66 21.44
C VAL A 185 10.81 -1.72 22.00
N ASP A 186 11.83 -1.80 21.15
CA ASP A 186 13.24 -1.70 21.52
C ASP A 186 13.82 -0.33 21.12
N LYS A 187 14.11 0.47 22.14
CA LYS A 187 14.65 1.81 21.94
C LYS A 187 16.12 1.81 21.47
N GLU A 188 16.86 0.75 21.79
CA GLU A 188 18.25 0.60 21.33
C GLU A 188 18.25 0.26 19.81
N GLU A 189 17.38 -0.65 19.37
CA GLU A 189 17.20 -0.96 17.95
C GLU A 189 16.71 0.26 17.15
N ALA A 190 15.91 1.14 17.78
CA ALA A 190 15.44 2.38 17.16
C ALA A 190 16.48 3.50 17.07
N LYS A 191 17.64 3.36 17.74
CA LYS A 191 18.68 4.41 17.70
C LYS A 191 19.15 4.65 16.28
N GLY A 192 19.23 5.92 15.92
CA GLY A 192 19.64 6.32 14.59
C GLY A 192 18.54 6.27 13.55
N SER A 193 17.30 5.97 13.92
CA SER A 193 16.14 6.11 13.01
C SER A 193 16.01 7.54 12.51
N GLY A 194 15.49 7.67 11.29
CA GLY A 194 15.31 8.95 10.64
C GLY A 194 14.53 8.82 9.33
N TYR A 195 14.45 9.86 8.56
CA TYR A 195 13.83 9.87 7.26
C TYR A 195 14.74 9.32 6.17
N VAL A 196 14.18 8.83 5.07
CA VAL A 196 14.94 8.38 3.89
C VAL A 196 15.35 9.60 3.05
N PRO A 197 16.67 9.91 2.91
CA PRO A 197 17.13 11.06 2.14
C PRO A 197 16.77 10.93 0.64
N LEU A 198 16.34 12.03 0.01
CA LEU A 198 16.00 12.02 -1.42
C LEU A 198 17.17 11.61 -2.34
N PRO A 199 18.42 12.07 -2.13
CA PRO A 199 19.54 11.62 -2.96
C PRO A 199 19.78 10.11 -2.88
N PHE A 200 19.67 9.51 -1.67
CA PHE A 200 19.74 8.08 -1.47
C PHE A 200 18.60 7.37 -2.22
N LEU A 201 17.37 7.87 -2.10
CA LEU A 201 16.21 7.25 -2.72
C LEU A 201 16.30 7.28 -4.26
N ARG A 202 16.85 8.36 -4.83
CA ARG A 202 17.12 8.46 -6.27
C ARG A 202 18.14 7.44 -6.76
N ASP A 203 19.22 7.23 -6.00
CA ASP A 203 20.22 6.19 -6.30
C ASP A 203 19.59 4.79 -6.22
N PHE A 204 18.89 4.50 -5.13
CA PHE A 204 18.19 3.22 -4.95
C PHE A 204 17.21 2.95 -6.09
N TYR A 205 16.39 3.92 -6.49
CA TYR A 205 15.45 3.79 -7.60
C TYR A 205 16.14 3.54 -8.94
N THR A 206 17.26 4.21 -9.18
CA THR A 206 18.06 4.00 -10.40
C THR A 206 18.60 2.57 -10.47
N ARG A 207 19.14 2.09 -9.37
CA ARG A 207 19.67 0.71 -9.27
C ARG A 207 18.56 -0.34 -9.36
N ALA A 208 17.42 -0.11 -8.70
CA ALA A 208 16.25 -0.98 -8.74
C ALA A 208 15.69 -1.09 -10.17
N TYR A 209 15.51 0.04 -10.86
CA TYR A 209 15.06 0.07 -12.25
C TYR A 209 15.96 -0.79 -13.14
N ALA A 210 17.27 -0.59 -13.05
CA ALA A 210 18.22 -1.36 -13.84
C ALA A 210 18.14 -2.87 -13.61
N ARG A 211 17.94 -3.31 -12.35
CA ARG A 211 17.81 -4.73 -12.00
C ARG A 211 16.48 -5.33 -12.47
N ILE A 212 15.38 -4.63 -12.26
CA ILE A 212 14.05 -5.06 -12.69
C ILE A 212 14.02 -5.22 -14.22
N ARG A 213 14.56 -4.25 -14.96
CA ARG A 213 14.55 -4.26 -16.43
C ARG A 213 15.37 -5.39 -17.07
N LYS A 214 16.30 -6.01 -16.35
CA LYS A 214 16.99 -7.22 -16.85
C LYS A 214 16.04 -8.39 -17.14
N HIS A 215 14.91 -8.46 -16.42
CA HIS A 215 14.02 -9.60 -16.42
C HIS A 215 12.57 -9.27 -16.80
N MET A 216 12.21 -8.00 -16.75
CA MET A 216 10.86 -7.50 -17.02
C MET A 216 10.87 -6.60 -18.27
N GLY A 217 10.05 -6.93 -19.26
CA GLY A 217 9.95 -6.19 -20.52
C GLY A 217 9.43 -4.76 -20.35
N GLU A 218 9.63 -3.96 -21.39
CA GLU A 218 9.15 -2.57 -21.39
C GLU A 218 7.62 -2.44 -21.55
N ASP A 219 6.91 -3.53 -21.80
CA ASP A 219 5.45 -3.60 -21.78
C ASP A 219 4.86 -3.56 -20.36
N LYS A 220 5.68 -3.83 -19.34
CA LYS A 220 5.31 -3.79 -17.92
C LYS A 220 5.85 -2.53 -17.24
N THR A 221 5.12 -2.00 -16.27
CA THR A 221 5.44 -0.73 -15.60
C THR A 221 6.35 -0.93 -14.39
N VAL A 222 7.36 -0.07 -14.23
CA VAL A 222 8.06 0.08 -12.94
C VAL A 222 7.44 1.27 -12.22
N VAL A 223 6.95 1.03 -11.00
CA VAL A 223 6.29 2.05 -10.19
C VAL A 223 7.20 2.49 -9.06
N PHE A 224 7.23 3.78 -8.77
CA PHE A 224 8.05 4.38 -7.73
C PHE A 224 7.16 5.20 -6.81
N HIS A 225 7.20 4.94 -5.52
CA HIS A 225 6.49 5.77 -4.55
C HIS A 225 7.16 7.14 -4.42
N ASP A 226 6.38 8.20 -4.31
CA ASP A 226 6.88 9.58 -4.27
C ASP A 226 7.63 9.93 -2.97
N GLY A 227 7.54 9.07 -1.95
CA GLY A 227 8.11 9.30 -0.63
C GLY A 227 7.53 10.55 0.02
N PHE A 228 6.26 10.85 -0.23
CA PHE A 228 5.55 12.05 0.22
C PHE A 228 6.20 13.36 -0.26
N ARG A 229 6.71 13.36 -1.51
CA ARG A 229 7.48 14.46 -2.13
C ARG A 229 7.18 14.55 -3.62
N CYS A 230 5.92 14.51 -4.02
CA CYS A 230 5.47 14.34 -5.41
C CYS A 230 6.25 15.21 -6.41
N THR A 231 6.36 16.51 -6.16
CA THR A 231 7.06 17.44 -7.07
C THR A 231 8.59 17.33 -7.05
N ALA A 232 9.17 16.64 -6.07
CA ALA A 232 10.63 16.43 -6.02
C ALA A 232 11.14 15.50 -7.13
N TRP A 233 10.23 14.79 -7.81
CA TRP A 233 10.54 13.87 -8.90
C TRP A 233 10.41 14.50 -10.29
N ASN A 234 9.98 15.75 -10.38
CA ASN A 234 9.91 16.48 -11.65
C ASN A 234 11.26 16.41 -12.37
N LYS A 235 11.21 16.05 -13.66
CA LYS A 235 12.34 15.84 -14.57
C LYS A 235 13.21 14.60 -14.28
N PHE A 236 13.26 14.08 -13.04
CA PHE A 236 14.19 13.00 -12.67
C PHE A 236 14.09 11.78 -13.59
N PHE A 237 12.90 11.22 -13.79
CA PHE A 237 12.71 10.02 -14.60
C PHE A 237 12.98 10.26 -16.09
N ARG A 238 12.66 11.44 -16.59
CA ARG A 238 12.95 11.84 -17.96
C ARG A 238 14.45 12.01 -18.18
N GLU A 239 15.14 12.68 -17.28
CA GLU A 239 16.59 12.88 -17.35
C GLU A 239 17.36 11.55 -17.20
N ALA A 240 16.86 10.64 -16.37
CA ALA A 240 17.37 9.27 -16.24
C ALA A 240 16.99 8.37 -17.44
N LYS A 241 16.13 8.84 -18.37
CA LYS A 241 15.67 8.10 -19.56
C LYS A 241 14.97 6.78 -19.19
N PHE A 242 14.22 6.76 -18.10
CA PHE A 242 13.41 5.60 -17.73
C PHE A 242 12.19 5.49 -18.66
N THR A 243 11.88 4.26 -19.07
CA THR A 243 10.75 3.96 -19.95
C THR A 243 9.68 3.17 -19.22
N ASN A 244 8.42 3.41 -19.58
CA ASN A 244 7.23 2.79 -18.98
C ASN A 244 7.28 2.74 -17.45
N VAL A 245 7.31 3.93 -16.87
CA VAL A 245 7.35 4.15 -15.42
C VAL A 245 6.14 4.95 -14.96
N ALA A 246 5.78 4.82 -13.69
CA ALA A 246 4.76 5.62 -13.04
C ALA A 246 5.24 6.04 -11.64
N LEU A 247 4.77 7.19 -11.17
CA LEU A 247 4.95 7.67 -9.81
C LEU A 247 3.70 7.32 -9.00
N ASP A 248 3.89 6.72 -7.84
CA ASP A 248 2.82 6.45 -6.90
C ASP A 248 2.79 7.50 -5.79
N THR A 249 1.58 7.87 -5.35
CA THR A 249 1.34 8.77 -4.23
C THR A 249 0.13 8.32 -3.42
N HIS A 250 0.15 8.55 -2.10
CA HIS A 250 -0.88 8.10 -1.16
C HIS A 250 -1.62 9.29 -0.53
N PRO A 251 -2.58 9.90 -1.24
CA PRO A 251 -3.30 11.08 -0.76
C PRO A 251 -4.54 10.69 0.06
N TYR A 252 -4.40 10.68 1.37
CA TYR A 252 -5.50 10.41 2.28
C TYR A 252 -6.16 11.67 2.83
N ILE A 253 -7.47 11.83 2.62
CA ILE A 253 -8.22 12.97 3.19
C ILE A 253 -8.29 12.93 4.71
N PHE A 254 -8.36 11.74 5.31
CA PHE A 254 -8.40 11.60 6.77
C PHE A 254 -7.12 12.11 7.45
N ALA A 255 -5.97 11.97 6.78
CA ALA A 255 -4.69 12.47 7.32
C ALA A 255 -4.70 14.00 7.46
N MET A 256 -5.34 14.70 6.52
CA MET A 256 -5.54 16.15 6.60
C MET A 256 -6.39 16.56 7.81
N GLU A 257 -7.36 15.75 8.22
CA GLU A 257 -8.23 16.05 9.36
C GLU A 257 -7.49 16.13 10.71
N ASN A 258 -6.27 15.61 10.79
CA ASN A 258 -5.41 15.78 11.96
C ASN A 258 -4.84 17.18 12.07
N PHE A 259 -4.71 17.90 10.93
CA PHE A 259 -4.17 19.26 10.85
C PHE A 259 -5.28 20.30 10.72
N VAL A 260 -6.37 19.95 10.01
CA VAL A 260 -7.53 20.84 9.79
C VAL A 260 -8.80 20.12 10.27
N PRO A 261 -9.18 20.27 11.55
CA PRO A 261 -10.29 19.53 12.16
C PRO A 261 -11.67 20.08 11.76
N ILE A 262 -11.85 20.43 10.50
CA ILE A 262 -13.10 20.96 9.93
C ILE A 262 -13.62 19.94 8.89
N PRO A 263 -14.40 18.93 9.31
CA PRO A 263 -14.90 17.89 8.42
C PRO A 263 -16.06 18.42 7.57
N ARG A 264 -15.74 18.99 6.44
CA ARG A 264 -16.69 19.57 5.48
C ARG A 264 -16.25 19.28 4.04
N PRO A 265 -17.17 18.98 3.12
CA PRO A 265 -16.84 18.67 1.72
C PRO A 265 -15.99 19.74 1.03
N TRP A 266 -16.22 21.01 1.30
CA TRP A 266 -15.43 22.11 0.71
C TRP A 266 -13.97 22.11 1.18
N VAL A 267 -13.69 21.68 2.43
CA VAL A 267 -12.32 21.57 2.96
C VAL A 267 -11.60 20.43 2.26
N TYR A 268 -12.26 19.29 2.07
CA TYR A 268 -11.70 18.14 1.33
C TYR A 268 -11.41 18.51 -0.12
N LYS A 269 -12.33 19.22 -0.79
CA LYS A 269 -12.10 19.73 -2.15
C LYS A 269 -10.88 20.67 -2.23
N LEU A 270 -10.72 21.55 -1.26
CA LEU A 270 -9.57 22.47 -1.20
C LEU A 270 -8.25 21.68 -1.02
N TYR A 271 -8.23 20.73 -0.10
CA TYR A 271 -7.08 19.85 0.11
C TYR A 271 -6.73 19.08 -1.17
N LEU A 272 -7.71 18.39 -1.77
CA LEU A 272 -7.50 17.63 -3.01
C LEU A 272 -7.09 18.53 -4.17
N SER A 273 -7.58 19.78 -4.25
CA SER A 273 -7.09 20.73 -5.25
C SER A 273 -5.59 20.99 -5.11
N GLY A 274 -5.08 21.12 -3.87
CA GLY A 274 -3.66 21.23 -3.59
C GLY A 274 -2.86 19.98 -4.01
N VAL A 275 -3.37 18.79 -3.69
CA VAL A 275 -2.80 17.51 -4.09
C VAL A 275 -2.77 17.39 -5.61
N MET A 276 -3.88 17.67 -6.29
CA MET A 276 -3.99 17.59 -7.74
C MET A 276 -3.08 18.58 -8.46
N ASN A 277 -2.80 19.74 -7.89
CA ASN A 277 -1.81 20.67 -8.46
C ASN A 277 -0.40 20.07 -8.44
N GLN A 278 -0.02 19.34 -7.39
CA GLN A 278 1.26 18.63 -7.34
C GLN A 278 1.29 17.47 -8.34
N ILE A 279 0.22 16.67 -8.39
CA ILE A 279 0.07 15.56 -9.34
C ILE A 279 0.17 16.08 -10.78
N ARG A 280 -0.59 17.11 -11.16
CA ARG A 280 -0.52 17.72 -12.50
C ARG A 280 0.87 18.26 -12.83
N SER A 281 1.60 18.76 -11.83
CA SER A 281 3.00 19.16 -12.02
C SER A 281 3.90 17.97 -12.36
N ALA A 282 3.77 16.87 -11.64
CA ALA A 282 4.54 15.63 -11.89
C ALA A 282 4.14 14.96 -13.21
N GLN A 283 2.86 15.01 -13.57
CA GLN A 283 2.32 14.40 -14.81
C GLN A 283 2.85 15.06 -16.11
N LYS A 284 3.55 16.17 -16.02
CA LYS A 284 4.27 16.74 -17.17
C LYS A 284 5.45 15.85 -17.60
N ASP A 285 5.94 15.02 -16.72
CA ASP A 285 7.14 14.19 -16.92
C ASP A 285 6.88 12.68 -16.75
N ILE A 286 5.90 12.28 -15.93
CA ILE A 286 5.64 10.88 -15.55
C ILE A 286 4.16 10.67 -15.22
N PRO A 287 3.51 9.58 -15.66
CA PRO A 287 2.18 9.24 -15.18
C PRO A 287 2.15 9.08 -13.65
N VAL A 288 1.10 9.57 -13.00
CA VAL A 288 0.93 9.47 -11.54
C VAL A 288 -0.27 8.59 -11.23
N ILE A 289 -0.11 7.70 -10.25
CA ILE A 289 -1.13 6.80 -9.71
C ILE A 289 -1.44 7.24 -8.28
N ALA A 290 -2.70 7.20 -7.86
CA ALA A 290 -3.07 7.24 -6.45
C ALA A 290 -3.09 5.80 -5.91
N GLY A 291 -1.93 5.32 -5.42
CA GLY A 291 -1.73 3.91 -5.03
C GLY A 291 -2.44 3.51 -3.75
N GLU A 292 -2.74 4.51 -2.90
CA GLU A 292 -3.57 4.29 -1.73
C GLU A 292 -4.47 5.50 -1.47
N TRP A 293 -5.76 5.23 -1.28
CA TRP A 293 -6.78 6.18 -0.85
C TRP A 293 -7.98 5.45 -0.25
N CYS A 294 -8.80 6.11 0.54
CA CYS A 294 -10.06 5.58 1.05
C CYS A 294 -11.04 6.71 1.40
N ILE A 295 -12.32 6.38 1.45
CA ILE A 295 -13.38 7.34 1.79
C ILE A 295 -13.51 7.62 3.31
N CYS A 296 -12.56 7.21 4.14
CA CYS A 296 -12.59 7.45 5.58
C CYS A 296 -12.58 8.96 5.88
N ASN A 297 -13.60 9.43 6.60
CA ASN A 297 -13.72 10.84 6.95
C ASN A 297 -14.66 11.08 8.12
N LYS A 298 -14.36 12.08 8.95
CA LYS A 298 -15.20 12.47 10.11
C LYS A 298 -16.53 13.14 9.73
N TYR A 299 -16.70 13.61 8.50
CA TYR A 299 -17.96 14.21 8.06
C TYR A 299 -19.10 13.19 7.96
N ALA A 300 -18.79 11.99 7.43
CA ALA A 300 -19.74 10.89 7.36
C ALA A 300 -19.88 10.20 8.73
N ASP A 301 -18.76 9.95 9.42
CA ASP A 301 -18.75 9.22 10.70
C ASP A 301 -19.60 9.89 11.79
N LYS A 302 -19.63 11.23 11.83
CA LYS A 302 -20.44 11.99 12.80
C LYS A 302 -21.94 11.70 12.75
N VAL A 303 -22.43 11.12 11.68
CA VAL A 303 -23.87 10.82 11.49
C VAL A 303 -24.14 9.33 11.33
N TYR A 304 -23.25 8.49 11.80
CA TYR A 304 -23.32 7.04 11.62
C TYR A 304 -24.62 6.39 12.14
N ALA A 305 -25.20 6.94 13.18
CA ALA A 305 -26.50 6.49 13.71
C ALA A 305 -27.64 6.63 12.67
N ASP A 306 -27.57 7.64 11.83
CA ASP A 306 -28.45 7.84 10.68
C ASP A 306 -27.82 7.18 9.43
N LYS A 307 -28.25 5.95 9.14
CA LYS A 307 -27.64 5.13 8.06
C LYS A 307 -27.80 5.75 6.68
N GLU A 308 -28.94 6.40 6.41
CA GLU A 308 -29.19 7.03 5.11
C GLU A 308 -28.33 8.27 4.93
N LEU A 309 -28.29 9.13 5.93
CA LEU A 309 -27.45 10.34 5.90
C LEU A 309 -25.96 9.99 5.86
N CYS A 310 -25.54 8.98 6.62
CA CYS A 310 -24.17 8.50 6.60
C CYS A 310 -23.79 7.99 5.20
N ALA A 311 -24.60 7.15 4.58
CA ALA A 311 -24.37 6.65 3.23
C ALA A 311 -24.36 7.80 2.19
N ALA A 312 -25.25 8.78 2.32
CA ALA A 312 -25.25 9.95 1.44
C ALA A 312 -23.96 10.75 1.54
N ARG A 313 -23.44 10.96 2.78
CA ARG A 313 -22.18 11.67 3.01
C ARG A 313 -20.97 10.89 2.48
N TYR A 314 -20.91 9.56 2.66
CA TYR A 314 -19.85 8.76 2.09
C TYR A 314 -19.86 8.80 0.56
N ARG A 315 -21.05 8.73 -0.10
CA ARG A 315 -21.16 8.88 -1.55
C ARG A 315 -20.70 10.27 -2.03
N GLU A 316 -21.01 11.32 -1.28
CA GLU A 316 -20.52 12.67 -1.60
C GLU A 316 -18.99 12.75 -1.58
N ILE A 317 -18.34 12.17 -0.56
CA ILE A 317 -16.89 12.13 -0.45
C ILE A 317 -16.28 11.24 -1.53
N ALA A 318 -16.83 10.05 -1.75
CA ALA A 318 -16.40 9.13 -2.80
C ALA A 318 -16.40 9.81 -4.17
N LYS A 319 -17.45 10.57 -4.49
CA LYS A 319 -17.52 11.33 -5.74
C LYS A 319 -16.40 12.38 -5.83
N ILE A 320 -16.14 13.13 -4.76
CA ILE A 320 -15.10 14.15 -4.72
C ILE A 320 -13.72 13.54 -5.00
N GLU A 321 -13.43 12.40 -4.39
CA GLU A 321 -12.15 11.70 -4.55
C GLU A 321 -12.03 11.04 -5.93
N LEU A 322 -13.06 10.30 -6.37
CA LEU A 322 -13.06 9.67 -7.70
C LEU A 322 -12.95 10.71 -8.83
N ASP A 323 -13.61 11.87 -8.71
CA ASP A 323 -13.46 12.94 -9.68
C ASP A 323 -12.00 13.44 -9.78
N ALA A 324 -11.26 13.47 -8.65
CA ALA A 324 -9.84 13.81 -8.65
C ALA A 324 -9.00 12.67 -9.28
N TRP A 325 -9.25 11.41 -8.92
CA TRP A 325 -8.44 10.29 -9.41
C TRP A 325 -8.65 9.98 -10.89
N ARG A 326 -9.76 10.41 -11.50
CA ARG A 326 -9.97 10.33 -12.96
C ARG A 326 -8.95 11.14 -13.77
N GLU A 327 -8.30 12.13 -13.15
CA GLU A 327 -7.23 12.91 -13.78
C GLU A 327 -5.85 12.24 -13.66
N THR A 328 -5.73 11.09 -13.01
CA THR A 328 -4.49 10.34 -12.82
C THR A 328 -4.39 9.15 -13.78
N ALA A 329 -3.29 8.43 -13.77
CA ALA A 329 -3.15 7.19 -14.53
C ALA A 329 -3.98 6.04 -13.94
N GLY A 330 -4.50 6.21 -12.73
CA GLY A 330 -5.37 5.29 -12.04
C GLY A 330 -5.24 5.37 -10.53
N TRP A 331 -5.91 4.47 -9.86
CA TRP A 331 -5.99 4.46 -8.41
C TRP A 331 -6.14 3.06 -7.85
N PHE A 332 -5.78 2.87 -6.56
CA PHE A 332 -5.99 1.67 -5.78
C PHE A 332 -6.60 2.03 -4.42
N TYR A 333 -7.77 1.46 -4.12
CA TYR A 333 -8.43 1.66 -2.83
C TYR A 333 -7.66 0.93 -1.72
N TRP A 334 -7.38 1.58 -0.61
CA TRP A 334 -6.85 0.95 0.57
C TRP A 334 -7.97 0.75 1.61
N ASN A 335 -8.44 -0.44 1.83
CA ASN A 335 -7.98 -1.73 1.40
C ASN A 335 -9.16 -2.56 0.87
N TYR A 336 -8.92 -3.70 0.24
CA TYR A 336 -9.98 -4.58 -0.24
C TYR A 336 -10.86 -5.07 0.90
N GLN A 337 -10.24 -5.56 2.00
CA GLN A 337 -10.93 -6.00 3.21
C GLN A 337 -10.06 -5.78 4.43
N LEU A 338 -10.68 -5.51 5.57
CA LEU A 338 -10.04 -5.47 6.87
C LEU A 338 -10.21 -6.81 7.58
N LEU A 339 -10.93 -6.85 8.68
CA LEU A 339 -11.29 -8.10 9.35
C LEU A 339 -12.04 -8.99 8.37
N ARG A 340 -11.61 -10.22 8.20
CA ARG A 340 -12.22 -11.13 7.22
C ARG A 340 -13.70 -11.39 7.47
N ASP A 341 -14.18 -11.30 8.70
CA ASP A 341 -15.59 -11.39 9.01
C ASP A 341 -16.33 -10.16 8.46
N ARG A 342 -16.78 -10.30 7.22
CA ARG A 342 -17.50 -9.27 6.49
C ARG A 342 -18.90 -9.01 7.06
N GLU A 343 -19.41 -9.88 7.94
CA GLU A 343 -20.75 -9.81 8.50
C GLU A 343 -20.75 -9.34 9.95
N ALA A 344 -19.63 -9.39 10.63
CA ALA A 344 -19.54 -8.92 12.00
C ALA A 344 -19.80 -7.41 12.08
N PRO A 345 -20.74 -6.97 12.94
CA PRO A 345 -20.91 -5.55 13.20
C PRO A 345 -19.61 -5.03 13.80
N THR A 346 -18.96 -4.08 13.15
CA THR A 346 -17.94 -3.28 13.81
C THR A 346 -18.63 -2.03 14.33
N ASP A 347 -18.53 -1.76 15.63
CA ASP A 347 -19.03 -0.51 16.24
C ASP A 347 -18.26 0.72 15.76
N GLU A 348 -17.12 0.47 15.07
CA GLU A 348 -16.23 1.51 14.57
C GLU A 348 -16.45 1.73 13.08
N THR A 349 -17.21 2.75 12.76
CA THR A 349 -17.54 3.17 11.39
C THR A 349 -16.35 3.43 10.51
N TRP A 350 -15.33 4.07 11.08
CA TRP A 350 -14.14 4.41 10.34
C TRP A 350 -13.46 3.15 9.77
N LYS A 351 -13.48 2.03 10.48
CA LYS A 351 -12.94 0.76 9.97
C LYS A 351 -13.72 0.23 8.77
N GLN A 352 -15.03 0.42 8.74
CA GLN A 352 -15.82 -0.02 7.59
C GLN A 352 -15.49 0.75 6.32
N SER A 353 -15.18 2.04 6.44
CA SER A 353 -14.81 2.88 5.30
C SER A 353 -13.41 2.60 4.72
N TRP A 354 -12.59 1.82 5.43
CA TRP A 354 -11.34 1.28 4.92
C TRP A 354 -11.51 -0.05 4.18
N ASP A 355 -12.65 -0.70 4.29
CA ASP A 355 -12.96 -1.99 3.67
C ASP A 355 -13.82 -1.76 2.42
N LEU A 356 -13.20 -1.87 1.24
CA LEU A 356 -13.87 -1.66 -0.04
C LEU A 356 -15.07 -2.59 -0.21
N SER A 357 -14.94 -3.86 0.20
CA SER A 357 -16.02 -4.83 0.07
C SER A 357 -17.26 -4.42 0.86
N ARG A 358 -17.07 -3.81 2.03
CA ARG A 358 -18.14 -3.23 2.87
C ARG A 358 -18.68 -1.93 2.30
N CYS A 359 -17.81 -1.06 1.77
CA CYS A 359 -18.23 0.18 1.11
C CYS A 359 -19.17 -0.10 -0.06
N LEU A 360 -18.87 -1.12 -0.86
CA LEU A 360 -19.73 -1.58 -1.96
C LEU A 360 -21.05 -2.17 -1.45
N LYS A 361 -21.00 -3.04 -0.43
CA LYS A 361 -22.20 -3.64 0.19
C LYS A 361 -23.13 -2.60 0.81
N ASN A 362 -22.53 -1.56 1.45
CA ASN A 362 -23.28 -0.48 2.08
C ASN A 362 -23.78 0.58 1.08
N GLY A 363 -23.42 0.47 -0.21
CA GLY A 363 -23.76 1.47 -1.23
C GLY A 363 -23.10 2.82 -1.01
N TRP A 364 -21.94 2.84 -0.35
CA TRP A 364 -21.10 4.05 -0.17
C TRP A 364 -20.24 4.33 -1.40
N LEU A 365 -19.92 3.28 -2.14
CA LEU A 365 -19.27 3.29 -3.45
C LEU A 365 -20.15 2.51 -4.44
N ASP A 366 -20.29 2.99 -5.67
CA ASP A 366 -20.95 2.26 -6.76
C ASP A 366 -19.91 1.94 -7.84
N PRO A 367 -19.75 0.67 -8.25
CA PRO A 367 -18.84 0.30 -9.34
C PRO A 367 -19.13 1.00 -10.68
N LYS A 368 -20.32 1.60 -10.84
CA LYS A 368 -20.64 2.41 -12.03
C LYS A 368 -19.89 3.74 -12.07
N ASP A 369 -19.43 4.20 -10.91
CA ASP A 369 -18.69 5.47 -10.77
C ASP A 369 -17.17 5.29 -10.98
N PHE A 370 -16.70 4.07 -11.10
CA PHE A 370 -15.29 3.70 -11.28
C PHE A 370 -14.77 4.00 -12.68
#